data_cc69a025cbf81e578c2c0556241cb0d0
#
_entry.id   cc69a025cbf81e578c2c0556241cb0d0
#
_cell.length_a   1.000
_cell.length_b   1.000
_cell.length_c   1.000
_cell.angle_alpha   90.00
_cell.angle_beta   90.00
_cell.angle_gamma   90.00
#
_symmetry.space_group_name_H-M   'P 1'
#
loop_
_entity.id
_entity.type
_entity.pdbx_description
1 polymer ?
#
loop_
_entity_poly.entity_id
_entity_poly.type
_entity_poly.pdbx_seq_one_letter_code
_entity_poly.pdbx_strand_id
1 'polypeptide(L)'
;MPEPKRQLNIAMIGSGFIARANSNAFHQVGHFFDVLFSLCTKDVCARDRKKLEAFARQWEWQETALDWQSVVTRSDIDVVDIAVPNALHAPIALAAAKAGKIIFCEKPLAVSVEEGTQMTEAVRDVPNLVWFNYRRVPAIALAKQWIEEGRLGQIFHYRAYYFNQSGADPAKGQTWRYHRSEAGSGAIGDLLSHLLDTARYLNGDIRDLSAMAKTFAPGRDVDDAVLVMAHFSNGSVGSFEASRFGVGRRNGNGFEIYGSKGSLAFDLEDMNRLRFFDATDPATLQAARNVLVTGPDHPYSSNFWKPGHLIGYEHTFIATLGDFLTALARKEVFHPNFQDAQDTQQILAAVESSAASGEWAKL
;
A
#
# COMPACT_ATOMS: atom_id res chain seq x y z
N MET A 1 -14.36 24.46 -25.79
CA MET A 1 -13.09 23.84 -25.40
C MET A 1 -13.25 23.44 -23.97
N PRO A 2 -12.80 22.26 -23.51
CA PRO A 2 -12.83 21.94 -22.08
C PRO A 2 -12.04 23.01 -21.32
N GLU A 3 -12.49 23.37 -20.13
CA GLU A 3 -11.76 24.31 -19.26
C GLU A 3 -10.35 23.80 -19.01
N PRO A 4 -9.33 24.66 -18.94
CA PRO A 4 -7.96 24.24 -18.67
C PRO A 4 -7.90 23.59 -17.28
N LYS A 5 -7.38 22.36 -17.21
CA LYS A 5 -7.19 21.64 -15.94
C LYS A 5 -6.21 22.44 -15.05
N ARG A 6 -6.51 22.54 -13.75
CA ARG A 6 -5.58 23.11 -12.79
C ARG A 6 -4.32 22.24 -12.73
N GLN A 7 -3.15 22.82 -12.96
CA GLN A 7 -1.88 22.12 -12.84
C GLN A 7 -1.46 21.98 -11.38
N LEU A 8 -0.98 20.77 -11.01
CA LEU A 8 -0.30 20.50 -9.76
C LEU A 8 1.16 20.12 -10.05
N ASN A 9 2.08 20.88 -9.50
CA ASN A 9 3.52 20.64 -9.61
C ASN A 9 3.96 19.67 -8.51
N ILE A 10 4.54 18.55 -8.90
CA ILE A 10 4.97 17.48 -8.00
C ILE A 10 6.47 17.55 -7.77
N ALA A 11 6.88 17.42 -6.51
CA ALA A 11 8.24 17.10 -6.12
C ALA A 11 8.30 15.66 -5.61
N MET A 12 9.18 14.84 -6.18
CA MET A 12 9.46 13.46 -5.74
C MET A 12 10.70 13.45 -4.88
N ILE A 13 10.63 12.93 -3.67
CA ILE A 13 11.78 12.69 -2.82
C ILE A 13 12.11 11.21 -2.84
N GLY A 14 13.15 10.85 -3.60
CA GLY A 14 13.56 9.47 -3.87
C GLY A 14 13.65 9.19 -5.38
N SER A 15 14.50 8.23 -5.78
CA SER A 15 14.68 7.78 -7.16
C SER A 15 14.80 6.25 -7.27
N GLY A 16 14.18 5.52 -6.32
CA GLY A 16 14.19 4.07 -6.25
C GLY A 16 13.13 3.39 -7.14
N PHE A 17 12.89 2.11 -6.88
CA PHE A 17 11.90 1.31 -7.62
C PHE A 17 10.49 1.91 -7.51
N ILE A 18 10.06 2.29 -6.30
CA ILE A 18 8.72 2.85 -6.10
C ILE A 18 8.59 4.22 -6.77
N ALA A 19 9.62 5.05 -6.70
CA ALA A 19 9.62 6.33 -7.41
C ALA A 19 9.37 6.18 -8.93
N ARG A 20 9.78 5.06 -9.55
CA ARG A 20 9.45 4.73 -10.95
C ARG A 20 7.95 4.46 -11.13
N ALA A 21 7.35 3.68 -10.22
CA ALA A 21 5.93 3.36 -10.27
C ALA A 21 5.07 4.63 -10.12
N ASN A 22 5.45 5.50 -9.17
CA ASN A 22 4.76 6.77 -8.93
C ASN A 22 4.94 7.73 -10.12
N SER A 23 6.17 7.88 -10.67
CA SER A 23 6.42 8.68 -11.87
C SER A 23 5.57 8.21 -13.05
N ASN A 24 5.49 6.89 -13.28
CA ASN A 24 4.60 6.32 -14.29
C ASN A 24 3.13 6.70 -14.03
N ALA A 25 2.65 6.60 -12.79
CA ALA A 25 1.28 6.96 -12.46
C ALA A 25 0.99 8.43 -12.70
N PHE A 26 1.92 9.34 -12.39
CA PHE A 26 1.78 10.78 -12.65
C PHE A 26 1.59 11.09 -14.14
N HIS A 27 2.33 10.41 -15.00
CA HIS A 27 2.20 10.58 -16.46
C HIS A 27 0.92 9.94 -17.03
N GLN A 28 0.46 8.82 -16.44
CA GLN A 28 -0.60 8.02 -17.04
C GLN A 28 -2.00 8.36 -16.53
N VAL A 29 -2.16 8.88 -15.32
CA VAL A 29 -3.49 9.03 -14.68
C VAL A 29 -4.48 9.81 -15.54
N GLY A 30 -4.07 10.89 -16.17
CA GLY A 30 -4.92 11.72 -17.02
C GLY A 30 -5.36 11.08 -18.33
N HIS A 31 -4.76 9.94 -18.72
CA HIS A 31 -5.16 9.17 -19.90
C HIS A 31 -6.25 8.15 -19.57
N PHE A 32 -6.33 7.71 -18.33
CA PHE A 32 -7.25 6.64 -17.89
C PHE A 32 -8.39 7.13 -17.01
N PHE A 33 -8.20 8.28 -16.35
CA PHE A 33 -9.21 8.86 -15.45
C PHE A 33 -9.56 10.29 -15.88
N ASP A 34 -10.85 10.60 -15.87
CA ASP A 34 -11.32 11.97 -16.09
C ASP A 34 -11.15 12.79 -14.81
N VAL A 35 -9.94 13.30 -14.61
CA VAL A 35 -9.57 14.11 -13.46
C VAL A 35 -9.49 15.60 -13.82
N LEU A 36 -9.83 16.47 -12.87
CA LEU A 36 -9.83 17.94 -13.06
C LEU A 36 -8.43 18.56 -12.94
N PHE A 37 -7.43 17.76 -12.64
CA PHE A 37 -6.04 18.23 -12.47
C PHE A 37 -5.15 17.68 -13.59
N SER A 38 -4.16 18.48 -13.99
CA SER A 38 -2.98 18.00 -14.74
C SER A 38 -1.79 17.92 -13.79
N LEU A 39 -0.98 16.91 -13.92
CA LEU A 39 0.19 16.71 -13.08
C LEU A 39 1.47 17.08 -13.84
N CYS A 40 2.36 17.81 -13.18
CA CYS A 40 3.67 18.18 -13.71
C CYS A 40 4.76 17.58 -12.83
N THR A 41 5.60 16.72 -13.40
CA THR A 41 6.80 16.16 -12.77
C THR A 41 7.88 17.24 -12.68
N LYS A 42 7.75 18.14 -11.66
CA LYS A 42 8.51 19.38 -11.56
C LYS A 42 9.93 19.15 -11.08
N ASP A 43 10.11 18.47 -9.94
CA ASP A 43 11.42 18.27 -9.34
C ASP A 43 11.57 16.85 -8.79
N VAL A 44 12.71 16.22 -8.96
CA VAL A 44 13.06 14.97 -8.31
C VAL A 44 14.34 15.13 -7.50
N CYS A 45 14.26 14.71 -6.22
CA CYS A 45 15.36 14.88 -5.27
C CYS A 45 15.93 13.53 -4.82
N ALA A 46 17.26 13.34 -4.93
CA ALA A 46 17.96 12.18 -4.37
C ALA A 46 19.45 12.48 -4.17
N ARG A 47 20.12 11.66 -3.35
CA ARG A 47 21.51 11.91 -2.92
C ARG A 47 22.58 11.65 -4.00
N ASP A 48 22.36 10.67 -4.89
CA ASP A 48 23.31 10.27 -5.92
C ASP A 48 23.03 11.05 -7.21
N ARG A 49 23.78 12.11 -7.46
CA ARG A 49 23.61 13.00 -8.63
C ARG A 49 23.55 12.23 -9.95
N LYS A 50 24.47 11.29 -10.18
CA LYS A 50 24.54 10.58 -11.46
C LYS A 50 23.30 9.71 -11.72
N LYS A 51 22.85 8.98 -10.70
CA LYS A 51 21.63 8.17 -10.78
C LYS A 51 20.38 9.06 -10.88
N LEU A 52 20.36 10.16 -10.16
CA LEU A 52 19.28 11.13 -10.17
C LEU A 52 19.07 11.75 -11.56
N GLU A 53 20.13 12.23 -12.20
CA GLU A 53 20.07 12.81 -13.55
C GLU A 53 19.62 11.78 -14.61
N ALA A 54 20.06 10.52 -14.47
CA ALA A 54 19.59 9.43 -15.33
C ALA A 54 18.10 9.14 -15.12
N PHE A 55 17.67 9.10 -13.86
CA PHE A 55 16.27 8.92 -13.48
C PHE A 55 15.40 10.07 -14.00
N ALA A 56 15.81 11.31 -13.79
CA ALA A 56 15.08 12.49 -14.24
C ALA A 56 14.88 12.50 -15.77
N ARG A 57 15.91 12.18 -16.54
CA ARG A 57 15.79 12.06 -18.00
C ARG A 57 14.84 10.94 -18.41
N GLN A 58 14.92 9.79 -17.76
CA GLN A 58 14.09 8.62 -18.10
C GLN A 58 12.61 8.85 -17.81
N TRP A 59 12.30 9.58 -16.74
CA TRP A 59 10.94 9.81 -16.24
C TRP A 59 10.47 11.24 -16.43
N GLU A 60 11.14 12.01 -17.30
CA GLU A 60 10.74 13.35 -17.77
C GLU A 60 10.50 14.35 -16.62
N TRP A 61 11.34 14.30 -15.57
CA TRP A 61 11.37 15.29 -14.51
C TRP A 61 12.08 16.55 -15.01
N GLN A 62 11.48 17.73 -14.78
CA GLN A 62 12.00 19.00 -15.31
C GLN A 62 13.29 19.45 -14.61
N GLU A 63 13.37 19.21 -13.29
CA GLU A 63 14.44 19.69 -12.42
C GLU A 63 14.96 18.54 -11.55
N THR A 64 16.15 18.72 -10.98
CA THR A 64 16.76 17.80 -10.03
C THR A 64 17.35 18.54 -8.84
N ALA A 65 17.18 18.01 -7.63
CA ALA A 65 17.74 18.54 -6.40
C ALA A 65 18.48 17.48 -5.60
N LEU A 66 19.47 17.88 -4.79
CA LEU A 66 20.21 16.99 -3.88
C LEU A 66 19.80 17.15 -2.42
N ASP A 67 19.06 18.21 -2.11
CA ASP A 67 18.58 18.56 -0.78
C ASP A 67 17.06 18.70 -0.78
N TRP A 68 16.40 17.80 -0.07
CA TRP A 68 14.93 17.79 0.01
C TRP A 68 14.37 18.98 0.82
N GLN A 69 15.14 19.55 1.77
CA GLN A 69 14.70 20.66 2.60
C GLN A 69 14.41 21.90 1.73
N SER A 70 15.27 22.13 0.76
CA SER A 70 15.09 23.23 -0.19
C SER A 70 13.88 23.03 -1.11
N VAL A 71 13.59 21.77 -1.48
CA VAL A 71 12.49 21.40 -2.40
C VAL A 71 11.13 21.57 -1.76
N VAL A 72 10.95 21.04 -0.54
CA VAL A 72 9.63 21.03 0.12
C VAL A 72 9.12 22.43 0.50
N THR A 73 10.02 23.40 0.61
CA THR A 73 9.67 24.80 0.94
C THR A 73 9.38 25.68 -0.28
N ARG A 74 9.57 25.18 -1.49
CA ARG A 74 9.34 25.95 -2.72
C ARG A 74 7.87 26.29 -2.90
N SER A 75 7.59 27.55 -3.28
CA SER A 75 6.22 28.04 -3.53
C SER A 75 5.60 27.52 -4.83
N ASP A 76 6.43 27.06 -5.78
CA ASP A 76 5.98 26.50 -7.05
C ASP A 76 5.77 24.97 -7.02
N ILE A 77 5.88 24.34 -5.84
CA ILE A 77 5.54 22.93 -5.61
C ILE A 77 4.19 22.85 -4.89
N ASP A 78 3.28 22.03 -5.38
CA ASP A 78 1.96 21.77 -4.79
C ASP A 78 1.94 20.45 -4.01
N VAL A 79 2.63 19.43 -4.51
CA VAL A 79 2.61 18.05 -4.00
C VAL A 79 4.02 17.58 -3.69
N VAL A 80 4.20 16.93 -2.54
CA VAL A 80 5.44 16.25 -2.18
C VAL A 80 5.16 14.75 -2.09
N ASP A 81 5.83 13.94 -2.92
CA ASP A 81 5.75 12.48 -2.90
C ASP A 81 7.01 11.89 -2.26
N ILE A 82 6.83 11.12 -1.17
CA ILE A 82 7.90 10.63 -0.30
C ILE A 82 8.14 9.14 -0.59
N ALA A 83 9.22 8.85 -1.33
CA ALA A 83 9.62 7.50 -1.77
C ALA A 83 11.07 7.18 -1.37
N VAL A 84 11.37 7.33 -0.08
CA VAL A 84 12.71 7.17 0.56
C VAL A 84 12.69 6.03 1.59
N PRO A 85 13.84 5.68 2.23
CA PRO A 85 13.85 4.80 3.41
C PRO A 85 12.95 5.34 4.55
N ASN A 86 12.32 4.43 5.29
CA ASN A 86 11.24 4.73 6.24
C ASN A 86 11.61 5.79 7.29
N ALA A 87 12.86 5.80 7.78
CA ALA A 87 13.32 6.78 8.77
C ALA A 87 13.31 8.24 8.26
N LEU A 88 13.18 8.44 6.96
CA LEU A 88 13.08 9.77 6.37
C LEU A 88 11.64 10.22 6.09
N HIS A 89 10.64 9.34 6.28
CA HIS A 89 9.24 9.70 6.04
C HIS A 89 8.80 10.84 6.95
N ALA A 90 8.99 10.70 8.27
CA ALA A 90 8.55 11.67 9.26
C ALA A 90 9.17 13.07 9.06
N PRO A 91 10.50 13.24 9.00
CA PRO A 91 11.07 14.58 8.85
C PRO A 91 10.62 15.29 7.57
N ILE A 92 10.46 14.55 6.46
CA ILE A 92 10.02 15.13 5.18
C ILE A 92 8.52 15.47 5.24
N ALA A 93 7.67 14.57 5.75
CA ALA A 93 6.24 14.80 5.84
C ALA A 93 5.91 15.99 6.76
N LEU A 94 6.57 16.11 7.92
CA LEU A 94 6.40 17.22 8.85
C LEU A 94 6.79 18.56 8.20
N ALA A 95 7.91 18.59 7.46
CA ALA A 95 8.33 19.78 6.75
C ALA A 95 7.37 20.18 5.62
N ALA A 96 6.89 19.20 4.85
CA ALA A 96 5.91 19.39 3.77
C ALA A 96 4.55 19.86 4.32
N ALA A 97 4.07 19.27 5.41
CA ALA A 97 2.85 19.69 6.10
C ALA A 97 2.94 21.14 6.59
N LYS A 98 4.05 21.52 7.23
CA LYS A 98 4.32 22.90 7.66
C LYS A 98 4.34 23.89 6.49
N ALA A 99 4.76 23.44 5.31
CA ALA A 99 4.75 24.23 4.08
C ALA A 99 3.40 24.20 3.34
N GLY A 100 2.37 23.52 3.89
CA GLY A 100 1.02 23.44 3.32
C GLY A 100 0.93 22.61 2.02
N LYS A 101 1.84 21.64 1.83
CA LYS A 101 1.89 20.80 0.63
C LYS A 101 0.94 19.62 0.75
N ILE A 102 0.31 19.22 -0.35
CA ILE A 102 -0.33 17.90 -0.50
C ILE A 102 0.77 16.84 -0.35
N ILE A 103 0.50 15.77 0.41
CA ILE A 103 1.54 14.81 0.75
C ILE A 103 1.15 13.40 0.33
N PHE A 104 2.01 12.76 -0.47
CA PHE A 104 1.98 11.33 -0.73
C PHE A 104 3.13 10.67 0.00
N CYS A 105 2.90 9.54 0.64
CA CYS A 105 3.94 8.86 1.40
C CYS A 105 3.93 7.36 1.13
N GLU A 106 5.11 6.78 1.01
CA GLU A 106 5.26 5.33 0.98
C GLU A 106 4.93 4.68 2.31
N LYS A 107 4.59 3.40 2.25
CA LYS A 107 4.34 2.53 3.40
C LYS A 107 5.64 1.81 3.85
N PRO A 108 5.75 1.39 5.10
CA PRO A 108 4.91 1.78 6.23
C PRO A 108 5.04 3.28 6.52
N LEU A 109 4.08 3.85 7.25
CA LEU A 109 4.02 5.30 7.45
C LEU A 109 5.29 5.85 8.11
N ALA A 110 5.76 5.18 9.17
CA ALA A 110 6.89 5.59 9.99
C ALA A 110 7.66 4.40 10.54
N VAL A 111 8.77 4.64 11.23
CA VAL A 111 9.53 3.60 11.94
C VAL A 111 9.02 3.35 13.36
N SER A 112 8.16 4.22 13.89
CA SER A 112 7.51 4.07 15.19
C SER A 112 6.08 4.63 15.21
N VAL A 113 5.31 4.26 16.25
CA VAL A 113 3.95 4.79 16.47
C VAL A 113 3.99 6.28 16.76
N GLU A 114 4.98 6.74 17.51
CA GLU A 114 5.15 8.14 17.90
C GLU A 114 5.38 9.04 16.68
N GLU A 115 6.27 8.63 15.78
CA GLU A 115 6.50 9.35 14.52
C GLU A 115 5.22 9.38 13.65
N GLY A 116 4.56 8.23 13.50
CA GLY A 116 3.31 8.14 12.76
C GLY A 116 2.20 9.04 13.35
N THR A 117 2.09 9.13 14.68
CA THR A 117 1.17 10.04 15.37
C THR A 117 1.49 11.50 15.04
N GLN A 118 2.76 11.90 15.15
CA GLN A 118 3.18 13.26 14.80
C GLN A 118 2.87 13.61 13.32
N MET A 119 3.14 12.66 12.42
CA MET A 119 2.83 12.85 11.01
C MET A 119 1.33 13.01 10.77
N THR A 120 0.50 12.17 11.38
CA THR A 120 -0.96 12.19 11.23
C THR A 120 -1.55 13.49 11.77
N GLU A 121 -1.07 13.96 12.92
CA GLU A 121 -1.48 15.25 13.48
C GLU A 121 -1.10 16.43 12.61
N ALA A 122 0.10 16.41 12.04
CA ALA A 122 0.62 17.48 11.18
C ALA A 122 -0.16 17.61 9.85
N VAL A 123 -0.74 16.52 9.35
CA VAL A 123 -1.47 16.52 8.07
C VAL A 123 -3.00 16.57 8.23
N ARG A 124 -3.52 16.83 9.43
CA ARG A 124 -4.97 16.81 9.73
C ARG A 124 -5.80 17.63 8.72
N ASP A 125 -5.31 18.78 8.33
CA ASP A 125 -5.98 19.73 7.42
C ASP A 125 -5.33 19.74 6.02
N VAL A 126 -4.47 18.79 5.72
CA VAL A 126 -3.74 18.71 4.45
C VAL A 126 -4.17 17.45 3.69
N PRO A 127 -4.57 17.57 2.40
CA PRO A 127 -4.85 16.39 1.60
C PRO A 127 -3.62 15.47 1.53
N ASN A 128 -3.83 14.20 1.84
CA ASN A 128 -2.73 13.24 1.92
C ASN A 128 -3.16 11.84 1.50
N LEU A 129 -2.20 11.02 1.07
CA LEU A 129 -2.37 9.61 0.79
C LEU A 129 -1.15 8.80 1.26
N VAL A 130 -1.37 7.53 1.60
CA VAL A 130 -0.32 6.53 1.74
C VAL A 130 -0.48 5.48 0.66
N TRP A 131 0.63 5.07 0.02
CA TRP A 131 0.63 4.17 -1.14
C TRP A 131 0.31 2.71 -0.78
N PHE A 132 -0.82 2.46 -0.10
CA PHE A 132 -1.41 1.12 0.02
C PHE A 132 -2.19 0.79 -1.26
N ASN A 133 -1.47 0.74 -2.37
CA ASN A 133 -1.99 0.61 -3.73
C ASN A 133 -2.77 -0.69 -3.97
N TYR A 134 -2.56 -1.73 -3.16
CA TYR A 134 -3.27 -3.01 -3.35
C TYR A 134 -4.78 -2.91 -3.09
N ARG A 135 -5.26 -1.93 -2.34
CA ARG A 135 -6.71 -1.64 -2.27
C ARG A 135 -7.34 -1.37 -3.64
N ARG A 136 -6.54 -0.98 -4.66
CA ARG A 136 -6.97 -0.67 -6.03
C ARG A 136 -6.69 -1.79 -7.04
N VAL A 137 -6.29 -2.97 -6.59
CA VAL A 137 -6.36 -4.17 -7.42
C VAL A 137 -7.83 -4.47 -7.70
N PRO A 138 -8.27 -4.57 -8.96
CA PRO A 138 -9.69 -4.78 -9.28
C PRO A 138 -10.33 -5.95 -8.55
N ALA A 139 -9.60 -7.07 -8.38
CA ALA A 139 -10.08 -8.23 -7.64
C ALA A 139 -10.27 -7.94 -6.15
N ILE A 140 -9.40 -7.14 -5.52
CA ILE A 140 -9.53 -6.75 -4.10
C ILE A 140 -10.68 -5.75 -3.93
N ALA A 141 -10.81 -4.79 -4.85
CA ALA A 141 -11.93 -3.84 -4.82
C ALA A 141 -13.29 -4.56 -5.03
N LEU A 142 -13.34 -5.55 -5.92
CA LEU A 142 -14.52 -6.39 -6.12
C LEU A 142 -14.83 -7.24 -4.86
N ALA A 143 -13.80 -7.80 -4.21
CA ALA A 143 -13.98 -8.51 -2.96
C ALA A 143 -14.61 -7.62 -1.88
N LYS A 144 -14.14 -6.35 -1.76
CA LYS A 144 -14.72 -5.35 -0.86
C LYS A 144 -16.19 -5.11 -1.16
N GLN A 145 -16.52 -4.84 -2.42
CA GLN A 145 -17.90 -4.64 -2.86
C GLN A 145 -18.79 -5.84 -2.49
N TRP A 146 -18.36 -7.07 -2.76
CA TRP A 146 -19.15 -8.26 -2.47
C TRP A 146 -19.31 -8.55 -0.96
N ILE A 147 -18.33 -8.17 -0.15
CA ILE A 147 -18.45 -8.22 1.31
C ILE A 147 -19.51 -7.21 1.78
N GLU A 148 -19.49 -5.98 1.27
CA GLU A 148 -20.46 -4.93 1.61
C GLU A 148 -21.88 -5.27 1.13
N GLU A 149 -22.02 -5.92 -0.02
CA GLU A 149 -23.28 -6.48 -0.52
C GLU A 149 -23.80 -7.67 0.33
N GLY A 150 -23.01 -8.13 1.31
CA GLY A 150 -23.39 -9.24 2.20
C GLY A 150 -23.33 -10.62 1.54
N ARG A 151 -22.61 -10.79 0.42
CA ARG A 151 -22.51 -12.07 -0.29
C ARG A 151 -21.80 -13.15 0.53
N LEU A 152 -20.92 -12.78 1.46
CA LEU A 152 -20.28 -13.72 2.36
C LEU A 152 -21.10 -14.00 3.62
N GLY A 153 -22.09 -13.16 3.93
CA GLY A 153 -22.80 -13.19 5.19
C GLY A 153 -21.91 -12.82 6.37
N GLN A 154 -22.07 -13.49 7.51
CA GLN A 154 -21.17 -13.33 8.66
C GLN A 154 -19.81 -13.92 8.33
N ILE A 155 -18.74 -13.13 8.42
CA ILE A 155 -17.37 -13.62 8.25
C ILE A 155 -16.95 -14.35 9.52
N PHE A 156 -16.37 -15.53 9.36
CA PHE A 156 -15.86 -16.37 10.44
C PHE A 156 -14.34 -16.37 10.50
N HIS A 157 -13.68 -16.43 9.32
CA HIS A 157 -12.25 -16.63 9.24
C HIS A 157 -11.65 -15.78 8.11
N TYR A 158 -10.55 -15.10 8.41
CA TYR A 158 -9.70 -14.35 7.49
C TYR A 158 -8.28 -14.93 7.54
N ARG A 159 -7.72 -15.31 6.41
CA ARG A 159 -6.34 -15.79 6.32
C ARG A 159 -5.61 -14.99 5.25
N ALA A 160 -4.36 -14.55 5.53
CA ALA A 160 -3.54 -13.85 4.55
C ALA A 160 -2.06 -14.24 4.67
N TYR A 161 -1.37 -14.16 3.55
CA TYR A 161 0.06 -14.43 3.48
C TYR A 161 0.77 -13.47 2.53
N TYR A 162 2.05 -13.17 2.82
CA TYR A 162 2.93 -12.46 1.89
C TYR A 162 4.34 -13.05 1.93
N PHE A 163 4.69 -13.78 0.89
CA PHE A 163 5.98 -14.44 0.76
C PHE A 163 6.78 -13.91 -0.42
N ASN A 164 8.05 -13.62 -0.19
CA ASN A 164 9.05 -13.45 -1.24
C ASN A 164 10.38 -14.07 -0.81
N GLN A 165 11.32 -14.18 -1.75
CA GLN A 165 12.64 -14.78 -1.48
C GLN A 165 13.76 -13.76 -1.34
N SER A 166 13.43 -12.45 -1.17
CA SER A 166 14.43 -11.38 -1.20
C SER A 166 15.45 -11.46 -0.07
N GLY A 167 15.06 -12.02 1.08
CA GLY A 167 15.92 -12.20 2.25
C GLY A 167 16.86 -13.39 2.15
N ALA A 168 16.49 -14.41 1.39
CA ALA A 168 17.23 -15.67 1.26
C ALA A 168 18.36 -15.62 0.22
N ASP A 169 18.48 -14.53 -0.56
CA ASP A 169 19.51 -14.40 -1.58
C ASP A 169 20.83 -13.84 -0.97
N PRO A 170 21.89 -14.66 -0.80
CA PRO A 170 23.13 -14.21 -0.21
C PRO A 170 23.91 -13.20 -1.09
N ALA A 171 23.58 -13.12 -2.39
CA ALA A 171 24.19 -12.16 -3.30
C ALA A 171 23.61 -10.74 -3.16
N LYS A 172 22.46 -10.60 -2.55
CA LYS A 172 21.89 -9.29 -2.18
C LYS A 172 22.55 -8.80 -0.90
N GLY A 173 23.56 -7.97 -1.05
CA GLY A 173 24.26 -7.33 0.07
C GLY A 173 23.32 -6.63 1.07
N GLN A 174 23.87 -6.17 2.17
CA GLN A 174 23.15 -5.40 3.18
C GLN A 174 22.53 -4.13 2.54
N THR A 175 21.21 -3.98 2.69
CA THR A 175 20.48 -2.79 2.26
C THR A 175 19.85 -2.14 3.49
N TRP A 176 19.41 -0.89 3.37
CA TRP A 176 18.73 -0.16 4.44
C TRP A 176 17.55 -0.95 5.07
N ARG A 177 16.92 -1.85 4.28
CA ARG A 177 15.81 -2.71 4.74
C ARG A 177 16.19 -3.75 5.80
N TYR A 178 17.48 -3.95 6.03
CA TYR A 178 18.00 -4.91 7.02
C TYR A 178 18.56 -4.23 8.27
N HIS A 179 18.41 -2.90 8.36
CA HIS A 179 18.83 -2.09 9.50
C HIS A 179 17.64 -1.45 10.18
N ARG A 180 17.43 -1.78 11.45
CA ARG A 180 16.28 -1.28 12.24
C ARG A 180 16.22 0.25 12.30
N SER A 181 17.36 0.91 12.39
CA SER A 181 17.46 2.37 12.42
C SER A 181 16.92 3.06 11.14
N GLU A 182 16.90 2.37 10.00
CA GLU A 182 16.44 2.92 8.73
C GLU A 182 15.05 2.39 8.33
N ALA A 183 14.77 1.11 8.64
CA ALA A 183 13.56 0.41 8.23
C ALA A 183 12.49 0.32 9.32
N GLY A 184 12.87 0.46 10.60
CA GLY A 184 11.99 0.21 11.75
C GLY A 184 11.87 -1.27 12.06
N SER A 185 11.40 -2.08 11.12
CA SER A 185 11.27 -3.53 11.21
C SER A 185 11.54 -4.21 9.86
N GLY A 186 11.52 -5.53 9.82
CA GLY A 186 11.80 -6.33 8.65
C GLY A 186 10.56 -6.70 7.84
N ALA A 187 10.21 -8.00 7.80
CA ALA A 187 9.02 -8.50 7.14
C ALA A 187 7.73 -7.92 7.75
N ILE A 188 7.74 -7.59 9.05
CA ILE A 188 6.64 -6.91 9.76
C ILE A 188 6.29 -5.60 9.05
N GLY A 189 7.21 -4.66 8.92
CA GLY A 189 6.94 -3.37 8.29
C GLY A 189 6.78 -3.44 6.77
N ASP A 190 7.59 -4.27 6.11
CA ASP A 190 7.62 -4.30 4.64
C ASP A 190 6.47 -5.10 4.02
N LEU A 191 6.17 -6.29 4.55
CA LEU A 191 5.20 -7.22 3.96
C LEU A 191 3.89 -7.27 4.76
N LEU A 192 3.96 -7.45 6.08
CA LEU A 192 2.78 -7.59 6.92
C LEU A 192 1.92 -6.32 6.92
N SER A 193 2.52 -5.11 6.77
CA SER A 193 1.77 -3.86 6.65
C SER A 193 0.72 -3.89 5.54
N HIS A 194 1.03 -4.47 4.38
CA HIS A 194 0.08 -4.66 3.29
C HIS A 194 -1.05 -5.62 3.66
N LEU A 195 -0.72 -6.72 4.34
CA LEU A 195 -1.71 -7.71 4.77
C LEU A 195 -2.69 -7.12 5.78
N LEU A 196 -2.18 -6.37 6.75
CA LEU A 196 -2.99 -5.72 7.78
C LEU A 196 -3.86 -4.60 7.20
N ASP A 197 -3.32 -3.79 6.30
CA ASP A 197 -4.08 -2.77 5.60
C ASP A 197 -5.23 -3.39 4.78
N THR A 198 -4.93 -4.43 3.99
CA THR A 198 -5.95 -5.13 3.20
C THR A 198 -6.98 -5.83 4.09
N ALA A 199 -6.55 -6.42 5.22
CA ALA A 199 -7.46 -7.08 6.17
C ALA A 199 -8.41 -6.06 6.82
N ARG A 200 -7.91 -4.90 7.26
CA ARG A 200 -8.75 -3.83 7.80
C ARG A 200 -9.72 -3.30 6.74
N TYR A 201 -9.25 -3.13 5.52
CA TYR A 201 -10.09 -2.69 4.39
C TYR A 201 -11.24 -3.68 4.09
N LEU A 202 -10.98 -4.98 4.14
CA LEU A 202 -11.95 -6.02 3.79
C LEU A 202 -12.82 -6.49 4.97
N ASN A 203 -12.24 -6.61 6.18
CA ASN A 203 -12.85 -7.29 7.32
C ASN A 203 -13.01 -6.41 8.58
N GLY A 204 -12.52 -5.17 8.56
CA GLY A 204 -12.60 -4.25 9.70
C GLY A 204 -11.44 -4.40 10.70
N ASP A 205 -11.60 -3.78 11.86
CA ASP A 205 -10.51 -3.60 12.82
C ASP A 205 -10.16 -4.87 13.58
N ILE A 206 -8.86 -5.02 13.86
CA ILE A 206 -8.31 -6.05 14.75
C ILE A 206 -8.43 -5.56 16.19
N ARG A 207 -8.91 -6.42 17.09
CA ARG A 207 -9.13 -6.12 18.50
C ARG A 207 -7.95 -6.52 19.37
N ASP A 208 -7.40 -7.71 19.13
CA ASP A 208 -6.24 -8.28 19.84
C ASP A 208 -5.53 -9.30 18.94
N LEU A 209 -4.27 -9.55 19.23
CA LEU A 209 -3.43 -10.45 18.45
C LEU A 209 -2.34 -11.14 19.27
N SER A 210 -1.82 -12.27 18.77
CA SER A 210 -0.61 -12.93 19.24
C SER A 210 0.31 -13.21 18.07
N ALA A 211 1.61 -13.00 18.24
CA ALA A 211 2.59 -13.09 17.17
C ALA A 211 3.88 -13.82 17.56
N MET A 212 4.54 -14.38 16.55
CA MET A 212 5.90 -14.92 16.62
C MET A 212 6.71 -14.35 15.45
N ALA A 213 7.86 -13.76 15.72
CA ALA A 213 8.79 -13.27 14.71
C ALA A 213 10.13 -14.00 14.78
N LYS A 214 10.82 -14.09 13.63
CA LYS A 214 12.12 -14.76 13.54
C LYS A 214 13.05 -14.05 12.57
N THR A 215 14.32 -13.90 12.97
CA THR A 215 15.43 -13.52 12.10
C THR A 215 16.21 -14.78 11.74
N PHE A 216 16.37 -15.07 10.46
CA PHE A 216 17.10 -16.25 9.95
C PHE A 216 18.52 -15.90 9.53
N ALA A 217 18.74 -14.71 8.94
CA ALA A 217 20.04 -14.31 8.46
C ALA A 217 20.92 -13.73 9.57
N PRO A 218 22.18 -14.19 9.74
CA PRO A 218 23.09 -13.63 10.72
C PRO A 218 23.38 -12.14 10.47
N GLY A 219 23.53 -11.39 11.56
CA GLY A 219 23.92 -9.98 11.51
C GLY A 219 22.81 -9.00 11.10
N ARG A 220 21.55 -9.45 10.98
CA ARG A 220 20.40 -8.57 10.81
C ARG A 220 19.79 -8.24 12.19
N ASP A 221 19.35 -7.02 12.35
CA ASP A 221 18.66 -6.53 13.55
C ASP A 221 17.14 -6.34 13.34
N VAL A 222 16.62 -6.85 12.22
CA VAL A 222 15.21 -6.88 11.87
C VAL A 222 14.72 -8.31 11.65
N ASP A 223 13.43 -8.52 11.71
CA ASP A 223 12.76 -9.80 11.46
C ASP A 223 12.79 -10.18 9.97
N ASP A 224 12.91 -11.47 9.69
CA ASP A 224 12.84 -12.05 8.34
C ASP A 224 11.48 -12.73 8.08
N ALA A 225 10.78 -13.15 9.14
CA ALA A 225 9.47 -13.77 9.08
C ALA A 225 8.65 -13.46 10.32
N VAL A 226 7.32 -13.43 10.14
CA VAL A 226 6.33 -13.24 11.21
C VAL A 226 5.07 -14.05 10.93
N LEU A 227 4.52 -14.64 12.00
CA LEU A 227 3.22 -15.31 12.03
C LEU A 227 2.36 -14.60 13.07
N VAL A 228 1.08 -14.33 12.74
CA VAL A 228 0.15 -13.62 13.62
C VAL A 228 -1.19 -14.36 13.65
N MET A 229 -1.75 -14.50 14.84
CA MET A 229 -3.17 -14.84 15.08
C MET A 229 -3.89 -13.62 15.62
N ALA A 230 -5.12 -13.37 15.18
CA ALA A 230 -5.85 -12.18 15.56
C ALA A 230 -7.35 -12.44 15.78
N HIS A 231 -7.97 -11.64 16.65
CA HIS A 231 -9.42 -11.49 16.72
C HIS A 231 -9.83 -10.15 16.11
N PHE A 232 -10.80 -10.18 15.23
CA PHE A 232 -11.41 -8.96 14.68
C PHE A 232 -12.55 -8.46 15.57
N SER A 233 -12.82 -7.16 15.50
CA SER A 233 -13.92 -6.53 16.26
C SER A 233 -15.32 -7.04 15.84
N ASN A 234 -15.47 -7.57 14.61
CA ASN A 234 -16.69 -8.19 14.11
C ASN A 234 -16.92 -9.64 14.61
N GLY A 235 -16.00 -10.15 15.46
CA GLY A 235 -16.07 -11.50 16.04
C GLY A 235 -15.40 -12.59 15.19
N SER A 236 -14.90 -12.29 14.01
CA SER A 236 -14.13 -13.24 13.20
C SER A 236 -12.71 -13.43 13.74
N VAL A 237 -12.05 -14.54 13.35
CA VAL A 237 -10.65 -14.82 13.66
C VAL A 237 -9.78 -14.68 12.41
N GLY A 238 -8.50 -14.32 12.61
CA GLY A 238 -7.55 -14.17 11.51
C GLY A 238 -6.21 -14.82 11.75
N SER A 239 -5.53 -15.16 10.64
CA SER A 239 -4.13 -15.55 10.64
C SER A 239 -3.37 -14.83 9.52
N PHE A 240 -2.13 -14.43 9.83
CA PHE A 240 -1.26 -13.74 8.87
C PHE A 240 0.13 -14.34 8.89
N GLU A 241 0.71 -14.50 7.72
CA GLU A 241 2.06 -14.99 7.54
C GLU A 241 2.82 -14.08 6.58
N ALA A 242 3.95 -13.51 7.03
CA ALA A 242 4.81 -12.73 6.15
C ALA A 242 6.27 -13.21 6.26
N SER A 243 6.94 -13.42 5.12
CA SER A 243 8.33 -13.86 5.13
C SER A 243 9.09 -13.43 3.88
N ARG A 244 10.32 -12.93 4.09
CA ARG A 244 11.31 -12.68 3.03
C ARG A 244 12.13 -13.93 2.66
N PHE A 245 11.83 -15.09 3.27
CA PHE A 245 12.50 -16.38 3.06
C PHE A 245 11.59 -17.43 2.37
N GLY A 246 10.53 -16.99 1.72
CA GLY A 246 9.65 -17.84 0.92
C GLY A 246 10.30 -18.22 -0.41
N VAL A 247 11.29 -19.12 -0.40
CA VAL A 247 12.03 -19.53 -1.59
C VAL A 247 11.08 -20.14 -2.62
N GLY A 248 11.17 -19.67 -3.87
CA GLY A 248 10.25 -20.03 -4.95
C GLY A 248 9.08 -19.06 -5.14
N ARG A 249 8.76 -18.21 -4.15
CA ARG A 249 7.80 -17.13 -4.29
C ARG A 249 8.50 -15.83 -4.70
N ARG A 250 7.91 -15.12 -5.66
CA ARG A 250 8.44 -13.82 -6.13
C ARG A 250 7.77 -12.65 -5.45
N ASN A 251 6.43 -12.67 -5.40
CA ASN A 251 5.59 -11.67 -4.77
C ASN A 251 4.23 -12.28 -4.37
N GLY A 252 4.27 -13.43 -3.72
CA GLY A 252 3.08 -14.20 -3.34
C GLY A 252 2.35 -13.53 -2.18
N ASN A 253 1.43 -12.62 -2.51
CA ASN A 253 0.54 -11.92 -1.57
C ASN A 253 -0.89 -12.39 -1.84
N GLY A 254 -1.56 -12.93 -0.83
CA GLY A 254 -2.91 -13.44 -1.02
C GLY A 254 -3.71 -13.51 0.27
N PHE A 255 -5.02 -13.72 0.10
CA PHE A 255 -5.93 -13.94 1.22
C PHE A 255 -7.03 -14.95 0.89
N GLU A 256 -7.61 -15.50 1.95
CA GLU A 256 -8.82 -16.32 1.93
C GLU A 256 -9.78 -15.80 3.01
N ILE A 257 -11.06 -15.65 2.65
CA ILE A 257 -12.11 -15.18 3.57
C ILE A 257 -13.25 -16.18 3.52
N TYR A 258 -13.67 -16.65 4.68
CA TYR A 258 -14.74 -17.64 4.84
C TYR A 258 -15.88 -17.03 5.66
N GLY A 259 -17.07 -17.03 5.07
CA GLY A 259 -18.30 -16.53 5.70
C GLY A 259 -19.44 -17.55 5.65
N SER A 260 -20.56 -17.19 6.26
CA SER A 260 -21.73 -18.10 6.39
C SER A 260 -22.48 -18.33 5.07
N LYS A 261 -22.26 -17.48 4.05
CA LYS A 261 -22.92 -17.59 2.74
C LYS A 261 -21.95 -17.83 1.59
N GLY A 262 -20.64 -17.75 1.82
CA GLY A 262 -19.67 -17.94 0.76
C GLY A 262 -18.23 -17.72 1.21
N SER A 263 -17.29 -17.89 0.27
CA SER A 263 -15.89 -17.61 0.50
C SER A 263 -15.24 -16.93 -0.69
N LEU A 264 -14.16 -16.17 -0.40
CA LEU A 264 -13.30 -15.52 -1.37
C LEU A 264 -11.86 -15.98 -1.21
N ALA A 265 -11.13 -16.08 -2.32
CA ALA A 265 -9.68 -16.24 -2.29
C ALA A 265 -9.03 -15.42 -3.43
N PHE A 266 -7.88 -14.84 -3.12
CA PHE A 266 -7.10 -13.99 -4.03
C PHE A 266 -5.62 -14.33 -3.94
N ASP A 267 -4.90 -14.26 -5.07
CA ASP A 267 -3.44 -14.33 -5.16
C ASP A 267 -2.93 -13.23 -6.10
N LEU A 268 -2.02 -12.40 -5.63
CA LEU A 268 -1.45 -11.29 -6.41
C LEU A 268 -0.62 -11.79 -7.62
N GLU A 269 -0.05 -12.99 -7.55
CA GLU A 269 0.66 -13.59 -8.70
C GLU A 269 -0.31 -13.97 -9.85
N ASP A 270 -1.64 -14.00 -9.58
CA ASP A 270 -2.73 -14.04 -10.58
C ASP A 270 -3.76 -12.92 -10.31
N MET A 271 -3.29 -11.69 -10.23
CA MET A 271 -4.02 -10.52 -9.72
C MET A 271 -5.31 -10.16 -10.46
N ASN A 272 -5.55 -10.72 -11.64
CA ASN A 272 -6.77 -10.47 -12.42
C ASN A 272 -7.88 -11.47 -12.13
N ARG A 273 -7.72 -12.37 -11.15
CA ARG A 273 -8.71 -13.36 -10.78
C ARG A 273 -9.11 -13.25 -9.31
N LEU A 274 -10.42 -13.39 -9.09
CA LEU A 274 -11.00 -13.57 -7.76
C LEU A 274 -11.72 -14.90 -7.72
N ARG A 275 -11.34 -15.79 -6.82
CA ARG A 275 -12.04 -17.04 -6.60
C ARG A 275 -13.19 -16.82 -5.64
N PHE A 276 -14.40 -17.20 -6.03
CA PHE A 276 -15.62 -17.07 -5.23
C PHE A 276 -16.36 -18.40 -5.15
N PHE A 277 -16.82 -18.73 -3.97
CA PHE A 277 -17.75 -19.84 -3.70
C PHE A 277 -19.02 -19.26 -3.09
N ASP A 278 -20.18 -19.59 -3.65
CA ASP A 278 -21.48 -19.18 -3.16
C ASP A 278 -22.17 -20.39 -2.50
N ALA A 279 -22.32 -20.35 -1.18
CA ALA A 279 -22.99 -21.42 -0.44
C ALA A 279 -24.52 -21.39 -0.59
N THR A 280 -25.08 -20.34 -1.19
CA THR A 280 -26.53 -20.22 -1.44
C THR A 280 -26.93 -20.83 -2.78
N ASP A 281 -25.97 -21.21 -3.63
CA ASP A 281 -26.25 -21.96 -4.85
C ASP A 281 -26.93 -23.31 -4.54
N PRO A 282 -27.76 -23.84 -5.44
CA PRO A 282 -28.25 -25.21 -5.34
C PRO A 282 -27.08 -26.21 -5.19
N ALA A 283 -27.22 -27.20 -4.34
CA ALA A 283 -26.13 -28.15 -4.00
C ALA A 283 -25.44 -28.77 -5.24
N THR A 284 -26.19 -29.00 -6.30
CA THR A 284 -25.67 -29.56 -7.57
C THR A 284 -24.86 -28.55 -8.39
N LEU A 285 -24.89 -27.26 -8.07
CA LEU A 285 -24.19 -26.17 -8.75
C LEU A 285 -23.11 -25.52 -7.87
N GLN A 286 -22.98 -25.94 -6.62
CA GLN A 286 -21.95 -25.42 -5.71
C GLN A 286 -20.56 -25.76 -6.21
N ALA A 287 -19.87 -24.74 -6.69
CA ALA A 287 -18.49 -24.84 -7.18
C ALA A 287 -17.75 -23.51 -6.98
N ALA A 288 -16.45 -23.60 -6.77
CA ALA A 288 -15.63 -22.40 -6.77
C ALA A 288 -15.52 -21.81 -8.19
N ARG A 289 -15.93 -20.54 -8.34
CA ARG A 289 -15.84 -19.79 -9.59
C ARG A 289 -14.54 -18.99 -9.61
N ASN A 290 -13.81 -19.03 -10.72
CA ASN A 290 -12.68 -18.13 -10.97
C ASN A 290 -13.17 -16.97 -11.82
N VAL A 291 -13.42 -15.82 -11.21
CA VAL A 291 -13.91 -14.62 -11.89
C VAL A 291 -12.72 -13.87 -12.45
N LEU A 292 -12.65 -13.74 -13.79
CA LEU A 292 -11.67 -12.88 -14.45
C LEU A 292 -12.15 -11.42 -14.34
N VAL A 293 -11.47 -10.62 -13.51
CA VAL A 293 -11.87 -9.27 -13.12
C VAL A 293 -11.36 -8.24 -14.14
N THR A 294 -11.80 -8.38 -15.38
CA THR A 294 -11.44 -7.50 -16.51
C THR A 294 -12.68 -7.06 -17.32
N GLY A 295 -13.88 -7.30 -16.77
CA GLY A 295 -15.14 -6.88 -17.40
C GLY A 295 -15.47 -5.41 -17.11
N PRO A 296 -16.39 -4.81 -17.89
CA PRO A 296 -16.72 -3.38 -17.78
C PRO A 296 -17.38 -3.02 -16.43
N ASP A 297 -18.04 -3.98 -15.78
CA ASP A 297 -18.73 -3.80 -14.50
C ASP A 297 -17.81 -4.10 -13.30
N HIS A 298 -16.56 -4.47 -13.54
CA HIS A 298 -15.58 -4.69 -12.47
C HIS A 298 -14.87 -3.38 -12.10
N PRO A 299 -14.55 -3.16 -10.81
CA PRO A 299 -13.88 -1.95 -10.36
C PRO A 299 -12.62 -1.65 -11.18
N TYR A 300 -12.43 -0.40 -11.56
CA TYR A 300 -11.31 0.13 -12.35
C TYR A 300 -11.12 -0.44 -13.76
N SER A 301 -11.65 -1.61 -14.07
CA SER A 301 -11.38 -2.32 -15.34
C SER A 301 -11.81 -1.52 -16.56
N SER A 302 -12.97 -0.84 -16.49
CA SER A 302 -13.49 0.02 -17.56
C SER A 302 -12.62 1.26 -17.84
N ASN A 303 -11.80 1.69 -16.90
CA ASN A 303 -10.90 2.83 -17.09
C ASN A 303 -9.73 2.49 -18.00
N PHE A 304 -9.30 1.22 -18.04
CA PHE A 304 -8.08 0.83 -18.72
C PHE A 304 -8.32 0.23 -20.10
N TRP A 305 -8.81 -1.01 -20.17
CA TRP A 305 -8.81 -1.77 -21.41
C TRP A 305 -10.15 -2.44 -21.69
N LYS A 306 -10.33 -2.91 -22.91
CA LYS A 306 -11.48 -3.77 -23.26
C LYS A 306 -11.44 -5.07 -22.46
N PRO A 307 -12.62 -5.70 -22.21
CA PRO A 307 -12.70 -6.98 -21.51
C PRO A 307 -11.74 -8.03 -22.04
N GLY A 308 -11.11 -8.78 -21.14
CA GLY A 308 -10.13 -9.81 -21.47
C GLY A 308 -8.67 -9.35 -21.54
N HIS A 309 -8.41 -8.03 -21.49
CA HIS A 309 -7.04 -7.49 -21.41
C HIS A 309 -6.64 -7.34 -19.95
N LEU A 310 -5.46 -7.86 -19.60
CA LEU A 310 -5.00 -7.93 -18.23
C LEU A 310 -4.55 -6.57 -17.70
N ILE A 311 -4.78 -6.36 -16.41
CA ILE A 311 -4.34 -5.19 -15.65
C ILE A 311 -3.07 -5.59 -14.90
N GLY A 312 -2.04 -4.73 -14.88
CA GLY A 312 -0.76 -4.96 -14.25
C GLY A 312 -0.58 -4.18 -12.95
N TYR A 313 0.58 -4.38 -12.30
CA TYR A 313 0.96 -3.75 -11.04
C TYR A 313 0.90 -2.21 -11.09
N GLU A 314 1.38 -1.61 -12.18
CA GLU A 314 1.41 -0.16 -12.40
C GLU A 314 0.01 0.47 -12.41
N HIS A 315 -1.00 -0.24 -12.87
CA HIS A 315 -2.39 0.24 -12.91
C HIS A 315 -2.96 0.50 -11.51
N THR A 316 -2.47 -0.20 -10.48
CA THR A 316 -2.91 0.02 -9.10
C THR A 316 -2.51 1.39 -8.56
N PHE A 317 -1.33 1.90 -8.95
CA PHE A 317 -0.86 3.26 -8.63
C PHE A 317 -1.66 4.30 -9.42
N ILE A 318 -1.92 4.04 -10.71
CA ILE A 318 -2.73 4.92 -11.55
C ILE A 318 -4.15 5.05 -10.97
N ALA A 319 -4.77 3.93 -10.57
CA ALA A 319 -6.10 3.93 -9.96
C ALA A 319 -6.12 4.64 -8.59
N THR A 320 -5.10 4.41 -7.75
CA THR A 320 -4.96 5.11 -6.46
C THR A 320 -4.92 6.62 -6.68
N LEU A 321 -4.14 7.08 -7.64
CA LEU A 321 -4.00 8.49 -7.95
C LEU A 321 -5.27 9.07 -8.59
N GLY A 322 -5.95 8.31 -9.45
CA GLY A 322 -7.23 8.70 -10.04
C GLY A 322 -8.30 8.96 -8.99
N ASP A 323 -8.43 8.04 -8.02
CA ASP A 323 -9.35 8.19 -6.87
C ASP A 323 -8.95 9.38 -5.98
N PHE A 324 -7.65 9.55 -5.70
CA PHE A 324 -7.16 10.68 -4.91
C PHE A 324 -7.50 12.02 -5.56
N LEU A 325 -7.21 12.17 -6.85
CA LEU A 325 -7.49 13.42 -7.57
C LEU A 325 -8.99 13.69 -7.68
N THR A 326 -9.81 12.64 -7.76
CA THR A 326 -11.27 12.76 -7.73
C THR A 326 -11.76 13.24 -6.36
N ALA A 327 -11.28 12.64 -5.27
CA ALA A 327 -11.58 13.07 -3.90
C ALA A 327 -11.12 14.51 -3.65
N LEU A 328 -9.90 14.86 -4.11
CA LEU A 328 -9.36 16.23 -4.00
C LEU A 328 -10.25 17.26 -4.69
N ALA A 329 -10.75 16.94 -5.90
CA ALA A 329 -11.66 17.81 -6.64
C ALA A 329 -12.99 18.03 -5.92
N ARG A 330 -13.49 16.99 -5.24
CA ARG A 330 -14.74 17.03 -4.46
C ARG A 330 -14.56 17.54 -3.03
N LYS A 331 -13.31 17.82 -2.61
CA LYS A 331 -12.94 18.15 -1.22
C LYS A 331 -13.38 17.09 -0.21
N GLU A 332 -13.32 15.83 -0.63
CA GLU A 332 -13.58 14.64 0.18
C GLU A 332 -12.29 14.10 0.78
N VAL A 333 -12.41 13.42 1.93
CA VAL A 333 -11.27 12.72 2.53
C VAL A 333 -10.97 11.49 1.69
N PHE A 334 -9.71 11.34 1.30
CA PHE A 334 -9.24 10.15 0.58
C PHE A 334 -8.80 9.04 1.55
N HIS A 335 -9.00 7.80 1.14
CA HIS A 335 -8.50 6.60 1.81
C HIS A 335 -7.79 5.66 0.81
N PRO A 336 -6.61 5.10 1.14
CA PRO A 336 -5.91 5.18 2.44
C PRO A 336 -5.13 6.49 2.62
N ASN A 337 -5.30 7.12 3.75
CA ASN A 337 -4.60 8.32 4.18
C ASN A 337 -3.63 8.03 5.35
N PHE A 338 -3.06 9.08 5.94
CA PHE A 338 -2.13 8.94 7.07
C PHE A 338 -2.79 8.33 8.31
N GLN A 339 -4.10 8.57 8.56
CA GLN A 339 -4.81 7.93 9.66
C GLN A 339 -4.94 6.42 9.45
N ASP A 340 -5.34 5.97 8.25
CA ASP A 340 -5.39 4.54 7.92
C ASP A 340 -4.04 3.86 8.13
N ALA A 341 -2.96 4.56 7.75
CA ALA A 341 -1.61 4.06 7.89
C ALA A 341 -1.11 4.07 9.34
N GLN A 342 -1.50 5.08 10.14
CA GLN A 342 -1.21 5.15 11.56
C GLN A 342 -1.91 4.01 12.32
N ASP A 343 -3.16 3.74 12.01
CA ASP A 343 -3.86 2.61 12.62
C ASP A 343 -3.17 1.28 12.28
N THR A 344 -2.68 1.13 11.04
CA THR A 344 -1.86 -0.03 10.65
C THR A 344 -0.53 -0.06 11.41
N GLN A 345 0.11 1.10 11.62
CA GLN A 345 1.37 1.21 12.37
C GLN A 345 1.19 0.80 13.85
N GLN A 346 0.06 1.11 14.47
CA GLN A 346 -0.28 0.65 15.83
C GLN A 346 -0.36 -0.87 15.89
N ILE A 347 -0.97 -1.50 14.89
CA ILE A 347 -1.04 -2.97 14.82
C ILE A 347 0.35 -3.58 14.63
N LEU A 348 1.21 -2.99 13.80
CA LEU A 348 2.60 -3.45 13.61
C LEU A 348 3.39 -3.40 14.93
N ALA A 349 3.23 -2.33 15.71
CA ALA A 349 3.85 -2.22 17.04
C ALA A 349 3.32 -3.27 18.04
N ALA A 350 2.01 -3.55 18.00
CA ALA A 350 1.42 -4.62 18.81
C ALA A 350 1.94 -6.02 18.41
N VAL A 351 2.18 -6.26 17.12
CA VAL A 351 2.83 -7.49 16.62
C VAL A 351 4.25 -7.60 17.17
N GLU A 352 5.06 -6.54 17.10
CA GLU A 352 6.42 -6.56 17.67
C GLU A 352 6.41 -6.80 19.18
N SER A 353 5.51 -6.14 19.91
CA SER A 353 5.35 -6.30 21.36
C SER A 353 4.96 -7.74 21.71
N SER A 354 3.97 -8.30 21.03
CA SER A 354 3.52 -9.68 21.23
C SER A 354 4.62 -10.70 20.91
N ALA A 355 5.34 -10.50 19.80
CA ALA A 355 6.43 -11.38 19.41
C ALA A 355 7.60 -11.36 20.40
N ALA A 356 7.83 -10.25 21.09
CA ALA A 356 8.86 -10.10 22.10
C ALA A 356 8.44 -10.70 23.47
N SER A 357 7.18 -10.51 23.87
CA SER A 357 6.67 -10.98 25.18
C SER A 357 6.15 -12.40 25.17
N GLY A 358 5.68 -12.90 24.01
CA GLY A 358 4.93 -14.16 23.87
C GLY A 358 3.48 -14.08 24.35
N GLU A 359 2.98 -12.87 24.65
CA GLU A 359 1.63 -12.65 25.15
C GLU A 359 0.72 -12.04 24.09
N TRP A 360 -0.62 -12.12 24.32
CA TRP A 360 -1.60 -11.42 23.49
C TRP A 360 -1.51 -9.91 23.72
N ALA A 361 -1.46 -9.15 22.64
CA ALA A 361 -1.51 -7.70 22.65
C ALA A 361 -2.91 -7.21 22.31
N LYS A 362 -3.45 -6.23 23.05
CA LYS A 362 -4.71 -5.51 22.75
C LYS A 362 -4.43 -4.27 21.94
N LEU A 363 -5.40 -3.90 21.12
CA LEU A 363 -5.39 -2.71 20.27
C LEU A 363 -6.44 -1.70 20.74
#